data_cab2b454a9f32ba89cc3884ea3934c73
#
_entry.id   cab2b454a9f32ba89cc3884ea3934c73
#
_cell.length_a   1.000
_cell.length_b   1.000
_cell.length_c   1.000
_cell.angle_alpha   90.00
_cell.angle_beta   90.00
_cell.angle_gamma   90.00
#
_symmetry.space_group_name_H-M   'P 1'
#
loop_
_entity.id
_entity.type
_entity.pdbx_description
1 polymer ?
#
loop_
_entity_poly.entity_id
_entity_poly.type
_entity_poly.pdbx_seq_one_letter_code
_entity_poly.pdbx_strand_id
1 'polypeptide(L)'
;MKKISHFIDGKTYSDNESRKGPIFNPAIGEQIAEVELASKDTVEMAIESSKKAFITWSKTTPINRSRILAKYKDLLIKNMEDLAVMVSEQHGKTIPDAKGSIQRGIEVVEYATGITDSLKGDHSASVGTNVDSYSMRQPLGVCAGITPFNFPAMVPMWMYPVAIACGNTFVLKPSEKDPSCPIRLGELAIEAGMPPGVLNVVNGDKESVDTLLESKDVQAISFVGSTPIAEYVYHTGTKNNKRVQALGGAKNHMVVMPDADVNKTTDAIIGSAFGSAGERCMAISVAVCVGKKTAENLKTKLLEETLKLNVGPYTDEKSDFGPLNNKAHYEKVLGYIDTGEKEGAKLLADGRNMKLQGYENGYFVGPTIFEDVKPDMKIYKEEIFGPVLSMMTTETYEDALKLVNDHELGNGAAVFTKSGMIAKHFTENAKIGMIGVNVPIPVPVAYHSFGGWKRSLFGDHSMHGPEGIRFYTKLKTATVTWSEDNSGPEFTIPVLS
;
A
#
# COMPACT_ATOMS: atom_id res chain seq x y z
N MET A 1 22.44 -13.68 -17.61
CA MET A 1 21.19 -13.16 -17.05
C MET A 1 21.52 -12.41 -15.76
N LYS A 2 20.92 -11.25 -15.51
CA LYS A 2 21.15 -10.46 -14.27
C LYS A 2 20.61 -11.25 -13.07
N LYS A 3 21.39 -11.30 -11.99
CA LYS A 3 21.02 -11.95 -10.73
C LYS A 3 20.70 -10.86 -9.69
N ILE A 4 19.58 -10.99 -9.00
CA ILE A 4 19.17 -10.08 -7.94
C ILE A 4 19.22 -10.81 -6.62
N SER A 5 20.14 -10.38 -5.76
CA SER A 5 20.42 -10.95 -4.46
C SER A 5 19.73 -10.15 -3.35
N HIS A 6 19.89 -10.56 -2.11
CA HIS A 6 19.41 -9.84 -0.92
C HIS A 6 20.31 -8.63 -0.60
N PHE A 7 19.80 -7.75 0.26
CA PHE A 7 20.57 -6.66 0.85
C PHE A 7 20.51 -6.78 2.38
N ILE A 8 21.57 -7.29 2.96
CA ILE A 8 21.64 -7.61 4.40
C ILE A 8 22.89 -6.99 5.00
N ASP A 9 22.75 -6.38 6.18
CA ASP A 9 23.84 -5.76 6.93
C ASP A 9 24.63 -4.72 6.11
N GLY A 10 23.87 -3.90 5.35
CA GLY A 10 24.40 -2.80 4.54
C GLY A 10 25.17 -3.23 3.28
N LYS A 11 25.05 -4.46 2.84
CA LYS A 11 25.73 -5.01 1.65
C LYS A 11 24.88 -6.02 0.90
N THR A 12 25.19 -6.21 -0.37
CA THR A 12 24.63 -7.32 -1.16
C THR A 12 25.05 -8.65 -0.53
N TYR A 13 24.08 -9.50 -0.28
CA TYR A 13 24.25 -10.86 0.21
C TYR A 13 23.67 -11.84 -0.78
N SER A 14 24.45 -12.84 -1.19
CA SER A 14 24.05 -13.89 -2.11
C SER A 14 24.21 -15.25 -1.43
N ASP A 15 23.13 -16.03 -1.48
CA ASP A 15 23.14 -17.44 -1.11
C ASP A 15 23.13 -18.26 -2.41
N ASN A 16 24.26 -18.90 -2.73
CA ASN A 16 24.41 -19.64 -3.98
C ASN A 16 23.55 -20.91 -4.03
N GLU A 17 23.11 -21.41 -2.88
CA GLU A 17 22.25 -22.59 -2.75
C GLU A 17 20.76 -22.24 -2.72
N SER A 18 20.41 -20.94 -2.70
CA SER A 18 19.02 -20.50 -2.63
C SER A 18 18.22 -20.87 -3.88
N ARG A 19 16.93 -21.12 -3.67
CA ARG A 19 15.96 -21.23 -4.76
C ARG A 19 15.94 -19.91 -5.54
N LYS A 20 15.58 -19.96 -6.83
CA LYS A 20 15.51 -18.79 -7.70
C LYS A 20 14.13 -18.63 -8.30
N GLY A 21 13.71 -17.40 -8.46
CA GLY A 21 12.48 -17.01 -9.17
C GLY A 21 12.80 -16.23 -10.45
N PRO A 22 12.01 -16.37 -11.52
CA PRO A 22 12.18 -15.61 -12.75
C PRO A 22 11.62 -14.19 -12.59
N ILE A 23 12.29 -13.21 -13.19
CA ILE A 23 11.82 -11.83 -13.33
C ILE A 23 11.60 -11.56 -14.80
N PHE A 24 10.40 -11.12 -15.14
CA PHE A 24 10.00 -10.83 -16.52
C PHE A 24 9.93 -9.32 -16.76
N ASN A 25 10.20 -8.94 -18.01
CA ASN A 25 9.71 -7.66 -18.52
C ASN A 25 8.31 -7.93 -19.11
N PRO A 26 7.25 -7.40 -18.50
CA PRO A 26 5.88 -7.73 -18.89
C PRO A 26 5.48 -7.18 -20.27
N ALA A 27 6.20 -6.17 -20.78
CA ALA A 27 5.93 -5.62 -22.11
C ALA A 27 6.32 -6.59 -23.24
N ILE A 28 7.37 -7.38 -23.04
CA ILE A 28 7.84 -8.35 -24.06
C ILE A 28 7.57 -9.81 -23.66
N GLY A 29 7.12 -10.06 -22.41
CA GLY A 29 6.87 -11.40 -21.90
C GLY A 29 8.13 -12.28 -21.72
N GLU A 30 9.32 -11.67 -21.73
CA GLU A 30 10.60 -12.37 -21.62
C GLU A 30 11.20 -12.26 -20.23
N GLN A 31 11.91 -13.30 -19.81
CA GLN A 31 12.67 -13.28 -18.57
C GLN A 31 13.94 -12.45 -18.75
N ILE A 32 14.09 -11.41 -17.92
CA ILE A 32 15.22 -10.47 -17.97
C ILE A 32 16.22 -10.67 -16.82
N ALA A 33 15.79 -11.28 -15.72
CA ALA A 33 16.62 -11.51 -14.54
C ALA A 33 16.15 -12.75 -13.75
N GLU A 34 16.92 -13.12 -12.73
CA GLU A 34 16.56 -14.08 -11.69
C GLU A 34 16.71 -13.43 -10.32
N VAL A 35 15.77 -13.69 -9.40
CA VAL A 35 15.85 -13.28 -8.01
C VAL A 35 16.15 -14.50 -7.12
N GLU A 36 17.03 -14.33 -6.14
CA GLU A 36 17.23 -15.31 -5.08
C GLU A 36 16.05 -15.29 -4.12
N LEU A 37 15.54 -16.48 -3.76
CA LEU A 37 14.46 -16.66 -2.79
C LEU A 37 15.07 -17.13 -1.48
N ALA A 38 15.03 -16.30 -0.46
CA ALA A 38 15.66 -16.56 0.82
C ALA A 38 15.14 -17.84 1.46
N SER A 39 16.05 -18.65 1.94
CA SER A 39 15.79 -19.72 2.91
C SER A 39 15.44 -19.15 4.28
N LYS A 40 14.94 -20.01 5.16
CA LYS A 40 14.71 -19.64 6.56
C LYS A 40 15.97 -19.06 7.20
N ASP A 41 17.13 -19.67 6.99
CA ASP A 41 18.40 -19.24 7.59
C ASP A 41 18.81 -17.84 7.10
N THR A 42 18.58 -17.54 5.83
CA THR A 42 18.85 -16.20 5.26
C THR A 42 17.95 -15.13 5.89
N VAL A 43 16.66 -15.45 6.10
CA VAL A 43 15.74 -14.53 6.78
C VAL A 43 16.13 -14.33 8.25
N GLU A 44 16.49 -15.40 8.96
CA GLU A 44 16.96 -15.33 10.34
C GLU A 44 18.25 -14.52 10.46
N MET A 45 19.17 -14.63 9.49
CA MET A 45 20.37 -13.77 9.41
C MET A 45 20.00 -12.28 9.31
N ALA A 46 19.02 -11.90 8.47
CA ALA A 46 18.57 -10.52 8.36
C ALA A 46 17.92 -10.02 9.66
N ILE A 47 17.13 -10.87 10.33
CA ILE A 47 16.54 -10.57 11.64
C ILE A 47 17.63 -10.35 12.68
N GLU A 48 18.64 -11.21 12.74
CA GLU A 48 19.74 -11.10 13.70
C GLU A 48 20.59 -9.84 13.44
N SER A 49 20.85 -9.48 12.17
CA SER A 49 21.47 -8.20 11.80
C SER A 49 20.64 -7.01 12.34
N SER A 50 19.33 -7.06 12.14
CA SER A 50 18.42 -6.02 12.67
C SER A 50 18.41 -5.95 14.19
N LYS A 51 18.46 -7.06 14.91
CA LYS A 51 18.57 -7.11 16.38
C LYS A 51 19.82 -6.42 16.88
N LYS A 52 20.95 -6.73 16.26
CA LYS A 52 22.26 -6.11 16.62
C LYS A 52 22.21 -4.60 16.38
N ALA A 53 21.70 -4.16 15.22
CA ALA A 53 21.57 -2.75 14.92
C ALA A 53 20.61 -2.02 15.86
N PHE A 54 19.54 -2.66 16.32
CA PHE A 54 18.56 -2.07 17.24
C PHE A 54 19.18 -1.61 18.55
N ILE A 55 20.20 -2.28 19.07
CA ILE A 55 20.88 -1.95 20.36
C ILE A 55 21.38 -0.51 20.37
N THR A 56 21.92 -0.05 19.24
CA THR A 56 22.47 1.31 19.09
C THR A 56 21.45 2.27 18.47
N TRP A 57 20.71 1.80 17.45
CA TRP A 57 19.76 2.62 16.73
C TRP A 57 18.62 3.14 17.62
N SER A 58 18.08 2.32 18.50
CA SER A 58 17.03 2.74 19.45
C SER A 58 17.46 3.84 20.41
N LYS A 59 18.76 3.95 20.67
CA LYS A 59 19.38 4.99 21.52
C LYS A 59 19.80 6.23 20.73
N THR A 60 19.83 6.16 19.39
CA THR A 60 20.10 7.30 18.53
C THR A 60 18.98 8.33 18.73
N THR A 61 19.33 9.59 18.98
CA THR A 61 18.33 10.63 19.23
C THR A 61 17.38 10.82 18.05
N PRO A 62 16.09 11.14 18.27
CA PRO A 62 15.13 11.37 17.19
C PRO A 62 15.63 12.37 16.14
N ILE A 63 16.30 13.46 16.57
CA ILE A 63 16.85 14.45 15.66
C ILE A 63 17.95 13.90 14.74
N ASN A 64 18.79 13.00 15.23
CA ASN A 64 19.83 12.38 14.39
C ASN A 64 19.23 11.40 13.41
N ARG A 65 18.20 10.61 13.80
CA ARG A 65 17.44 9.77 12.88
C ARG A 65 16.77 10.61 11.78
N SER A 66 16.15 11.73 12.15
CA SER A 66 15.54 12.69 11.25
C SER A 66 16.55 13.24 10.22
N ARG A 67 17.77 13.60 10.64
CA ARG A 67 18.82 14.10 9.74
C ARG A 67 19.29 13.05 8.70
N ILE A 68 19.35 11.78 9.10
CA ILE A 68 19.67 10.68 8.16
C ILE A 68 18.53 10.50 7.16
N LEU A 69 17.28 10.51 7.62
CA LEU A 69 16.11 10.41 6.74
C LEU A 69 15.99 11.60 5.78
N ALA A 70 16.39 12.81 6.19
CA ALA A 70 16.42 13.97 5.30
C ALA A 70 17.44 13.76 4.15
N LYS A 71 18.65 13.29 4.46
CA LYS A 71 19.64 12.92 3.43
C LYS A 71 19.14 11.79 2.52
N TYR A 72 18.45 10.83 3.10
CA TYR A 72 17.83 9.72 2.34
C TYR A 72 16.80 10.24 1.36
N LYS A 73 15.91 11.16 1.79
CA LYS A 73 14.97 11.84 0.91
C LYS A 73 15.66 12.51 -0.28
N ASP A 74 16.73 13.25 -0.01
CA ASP A 74 17.47 13.97 -1.06
C ASP A 74 18.10 12.99 -2.07
N LEU A 75 18.60 11.84 -1.61
CA LEU A 75 19.13 10.79 -2.49
C LEU A 75 18.03 10.13 -3.32
N LEU A 76 16.85 9.89 -2.75
CA LEU A 76 15.70 9.37 -3.49
C LEU A 76 15.28 10.32 -4.62
N ILE A 77 15.19 11.62 -4.34
CA ILE A 77 14.88 12.65 -5.35
C ILE A 77 15.95 12.65 -6.45
N LYS A 78 17.23 12.61 -6.08
CA LYS A 78 18.34 12.59 -7.02
C LYS A 78 18.33 11.38 -7.96
N ASN A 79 17.87 10.21 -7.45
CA ASN A 79 17.83 8.95 -8.20
C ASN A 79 16.44 8.64 -8.79
N MET A 80 15.52 9.62 -8.86
CA MET A 80 14.13 9.43 -9.30
C MET A 80 14.04 8.75 -10.67
N GLU A 81 14.84 9.17 -11.65
CA GLU A 81 14.83 8.63 -13.02
C GLU A 81 15.20 7.14 -13.03
N ASP A 82 16.32 6.80 -12.39
CA ASP A 82 16.82 5.42 -12.34
C ASP A 82 15.82 4.50 -11.61
N LEU A 83 15.26 4.98 -10.50
CA LEU A 83 14.24 4.24 -9.76
C LEU A 83 12.97 4.04 -10.59
N ALA A 84 12.53 5.05 -11.35
CA ALA A 84 11.36 4.95 -12.20
C ALA A 84 11.57 3.94 -13.33
N VAL A 85 12.75 3.92 -13.96
CA VAL A 85 13.10 2.93 -14.98
C VAL A 85 13.08 1.51 -14.40
N MET A 86 13.69 1.29 -13.21
CA MET A 86 13.69 -0.01 -12.54
C MET A 86 12.26 -0.51 -12.25
N VAL A 87 11.39 0.39 -11.80
CA VAL A 87 9.97 0.07 -11.56
C VAL A 87 9.28 -0.28 -12.88
N SER A 88 9.42 0.54 -13.91
CA SER A 88 8.72 0.36 -15.18
C SER A 88 9.17 -0.88 -15.93
N GLU A 89 10.47 -1.23 -15.90
CA GLU A 89 11.01 -2.42 -16.55
C GLU A 89 10.42 -3.73 -15.98
N GLN A 90 10.25 -3.80 -14.65
CA GLN A 90 9.79 -5.03 -13.97
C GLN A 90 8.29 -5.07 -13.71
N HIS A 91 7.64 -3.90 -13.58
CA HIS A 91 6.20 -3.82 -13.38
C HIS A 91 5.43 -3.67 -14.69
N GLY A 92 5.93 -2.87 -15.64
CA GLY A 92 5.26 -2.53 -16.90
C GLY A 92 4.60 -1.16 -16.93
N LYS A 93 4.40 -0.48 -15.80
CA LYS A 93 3.78 0.87 -15.77
C LYS A 93 4.64 1.91 -16.48
N THR A 94 4.00 2.99 -16.95
CA THR A 94 4.70 4.09 -17.63
C THR A 94 5.64 4.83 -16.69
N ILE A 95 6.68 5.47 -17.24
CA ILE A 95 7.65 6.26 -16.44
C ILE A 95 6.98 7.38 -15.63
N PRO A 96 6.02 8.16 -16.18
CA PRO A 96 5.30 9.16 -15.39
C PRO A 96 4.55 8.56 -14.19
N ASP A 97 3.89 7.40 -14.35
CA ASP A 97 3.20 6.72 -13.25
C ASP A 97 4.19 6.18 -12.19
N ALA A 98 5.33 5.62 -12.63
CA ALA A 98 6.39 5.18 -11.73
C ALA A 98 6.92 6.35 -10.89
N LYS A 99 7.26 7.50 -11.52
CA LYS A 99 7.68 8.72 -10.81
C LYS A 99 6.64 9.22 -9.81
N GLY A 100 5.38 9.27 -10.22
CA GLY A 100 4.28 9.67 -9.33
C GLY A 100 4.18 8.77 -8.10
N SER A 101 4.32 7.47 -8.29
CA SER A 101 4.30 6.50 -7.19
C SER A 101 5.51 6.64 -6.25
N ILE A 102 6.72 6.82 -6.79
CA ILE A 102 7.93 7.06 -6.01
C ILE A 102 7.80 8.35 -5.21
N GLN A 103 7.30 9.44 -5.83
CA GLN A 103 7.07 10.72 -5.17
C GLN A 103 6.15 10.58 -3.95
N ARG A 104 5.06 9.79 -4.06
CA ARG A 104 4.17 9.51 -2.93
C ARG A 104 4.86 8.74 -1.80
N GLY A 105 5.83 7.89 -2.11
CA GLY A 105 6.68 7.25 -1.12
C GLY A 105 7.64 8.23 -0.45
N ILE A 106 8.27 9.12 -1.24
CA ILE A 106 9.17 10.18 -0.74
C ILE A 106 8.44 11.11 0.24
N GLU A 107 7.16 11.44 0.01
CA GLU A 107 6.37 12.24 0.94
C GLU A 107 6.24 11.59 2.33
N VAL A 108 6.19 10.27 2.42
CA VAL A 108 6.19 9.57 3.71
C VAL A 108 7.57 9.58 4.36
N VAL A 109 8.65 9.49 3.58
CA VAL A 109 10.01 9.71 4.11
C VAL A 109 10.15 11.14 4.65
N GLU A 110 9.63 12.13 3.95
CA GLU A 110 9.61 13.52 4.38
C GLU A 110 8.80 13.70 5.68
N TYR A 111 7.60 13.11 5.77
CA TYR A 111 6.82 13.08 7.01
C TYR A 111 7.62 12.49 8.17
N ALA A 112 8.36 11.40 7.93
CA ALA A 112 9.18 10.76 8.95
C ALA A 112 10.34 11.65 9.45
N THR A 113 10.77 12.65 8.68
CA THR A 113 11.76 13.65 9.17
C THR A 113 11.22 14.53 10.28
N GLY A 114 9.91 14.70 10.39
CA GLY A 114 9.21 15.43 11.47
C GLY A 114 9.03 14.63 12.77
N ILE A 115 9.64 13.46 12.90
CA ILE A 115 9.41 12.51 14.00
C ILE A 115 9.67 13.08 15.39
N THR A 116 10.52 14.10 15.52
CA THR A 116 10.86 14.74 16.79
C THR A 116 9.63 15.33 17.49
N ASP A 117 8.69 15.86 16.73
CA ASP A 117 7.43 16.39 17.27
C ASP A 117 6.43 15.28 17.61
N SER A 118 6.33 14.29 16.71
CA SER A 118 5.35 13.20 16.83
C SER A 118 5.68 12.19 17.95
N LEU A 119 6.92 12.14 18.44
CA LEU A 119 7.33 11.28 19.56
C LEU A 119 7.21 11.95 20.92
N LYS A 120 6.75 13.20 21.01
CA LYS A 120 6.46 13.85 22.29
C LYS A 120 5.43 13.03 23.07
N GLY A 121 5.64 12.96 24.38
CA GLY A 121 4.68 12.39 25.32
C GLY A 121 3.91 13.46 26.08
N ASP A 122 2.90 13.03 26.81
CA ASP A 122 2.12 13.91 27.70
C ASP A 122 2.78 13.99 29.06
N HIS A 123 2.67 15.16 29.73
CA HIS A 123 3.11 15.36 31.11
C HIS A 123 1.99 16.06 31.88
N SER A 124 1.67 15.50 33.03
CA SER A 124 0.73 16.08 34.00
C SER A 124 1.45 16.27 35.32
N ALA A 125 1.65 17.52 35.69
CA ALA A 125 2.20 17.87 37.00
C ALA A 125 1.12 17.78 38.08
N SER A 126 1.54 17.42 39.29
CA SER A 126 0.68 17.46 40.48
C SER A 126 -0.62 16.67 40.35
N VAL A 127 -0.54 15.45 39.79
CA VAL A 127 -1.69 14.52 39.75
C VAL A 127 -2.07 13.99 41.12
N GLY A 128 -1.25 14.23 42.14
CA GLY A 128 -1.42 14.03 43.58
C GLY A 128 -0.43 14.90 44.31
N THR A 129 -0.43 14.88 45.63
CA THR A 129 0.52 15.66 46.45
C THR A 129 1.96 15.20 46.17
N ASN A 130 2.79 16.06 45.57
CA ASN A 130 4.16 15.78 45.13
C ASN A 130 4.27 14.61 44.12
N VAL A 131 3.22 14.35 43.34
CA VAL A 131 3.19 13.27 42.34
C VAL A 131 2.96 13.84 40.95
N ASP A 132 3.86 13.51 40.03
CA ASP A 132 3.72 13.78 38.58
C ASP A 132 3.47 12.50 37.81
N SER A 133 2.81 12.61 36.65
CA SER A 133 2.67 11.51 35.71
C SER A 133 3.03 11.97 34.31
N TYR A 134 3.80 11.16 33.59
CA TYR A 134 4.14 11.42 32.18
C TYR A 134 4.18 10.15 31.35
N SER A 135 3.93 10.33 30.08
CA SER A 135 4.01 9.23 29.10
C SER A 135 5.17 9.43 28.12
N MET A 136 5.69 8.34 27.59
CA MET A 136 6.71 8.35 26.55
C MET A 136 6.47 7.22 25.56
N ARG A 137 6.79 7.47 24.27
CA ARG A 137 6.74 6.45 23.23
C ARG A 137 8.10 5.80 23.09
N GLN A 138 8.14 4.46 23.04
CA GLN A 138 9.35 3.68 22.86
C GLN A 138 9.21 2.78 21.63
N PRO A 139 10.33 2.50 20.90
CA PRO A 139 10.32 1.57 19.78
C PRO A 139 9.99 0.15 20.22
N LEU A 140 9.48 -0.65 19.27
CA LEU A 140 9.09 -2.03 19.50
C LEU A 140 10.30 -2.99 19.48
N GLY A 141 11.22 -2.79 18.53
CA GLY A 141 12.32 -3.71 18.23
C GLY A 141 12.53 -3.88 16.73
N VAL A 142 12.69 -5.12 16.29
CA VAL A 142 12.70 -5.47 14.88
C VAL A 142 11.28 -5.49 14.37
N CYS A 143 11.00 -4.72 13.31
CA CYS A 143 9.75 -4.74 12.57
C CYS A 143 9.98 -5.34 11.18
N ALA A 144 8.93 -5.87 10.56
CA ALA A 144 9.02 -6.35 9.19
C ALA A 144 7.87 -5.84 8.31
N GLY A 145 8.14 -5.75 7.01
CA GLY A 145 7.17 -5.37 6.00
C GLY A 145 7.15 -6.35 4.84
N ILE A 146 5.96 -6.71 4.39
CA ILE A 146 5.72 -7.59 3.26
C ILE A 146 4.92 -6.80 2.24
N THR A 147 5.48 -6.56 1.05
CA THR A 147 4.92 -5.62 0.07
C THR A 147 4.59 -6.27 -1.27
N PRO A 148 3.55 -5.78 -1.98
CA PRO A 148 3.10 -6.29 -3.26
C PRO A 148 3.94 -5.74 -4.42
N PHE A 149 3.69 -6.28 -5.62
CA PHE A 149 4.41 -5.90 -6.84
C PHE A 149 3.97 -4.55 -7.43
N ASN A 150 2.73 -4.11 -7.20
CA ASN A 150 2.17 -2.98 -7.95
C ASN A 150 2.77 -1.61 -7.61
N PHE A 151 3.43 -1.49 -6.45
CA PHE A 151 4.13 -0.27 -6.01
C PHE A 151 5.41 -0.62 -5.26
N PRO A 152 6.46 -1.11 -5.97
CA PRO A 152 7.68 -1.64 -5.34
C PRO A 152 8.54 -0.58 -4.64
N ALA A 153 8.28 0.69 -4.85
CA ALA A 153 8.90 1.80 -4.11
C ALA A 153 7.94 2.40 -3.08
N MET A 154 6.71 2.77 -3.49
CA MET A 154 5.78 3.51 -2.64
C MET A 154 5.37 2.73 -1.40
N VAL A 155 4.93 1.48 -1.55
CA VAL A 155 4.42 0.69 -0.42
C VAL A 155 5.51 0.35 0.60
N PRO A 156 6.73 -0.06 0.22
CA PRO A 156 7.84 -0.14 1.18
C PRO A 156 8.07 1.16 1.95
N MET A 157 8.05 2.31 1.27
CA MET A 157 8.23 3.62 1.89
C MET A 157 7.04 4.08 2.75
N TRP A 158 5.90 3.41 2.71
CA TRP A 158 4.84 3.64 3.70
C TRP A 158 5.16 3.04 5.06
N MET A 159 6.05 2.05 5.12
CA MET A 159 6.32 1.22 6.29
C MET A 159 7.64 1.60 6.98
N TYR A 160 8.79 1.28 6.34
CA TYR A 160 10.09 1.36 7.00
C TYR A 160 10.51 2.78 7.42
N PRO A 161 10.22 3.88 6.71
CA PRO A 161 10.69 5.20 7.14
C PRO A 161 10.11 5.61 8.48
N VAL A 162 8.81 5.37 8.70
CA VAL A 162 8.14 5.67 9.97
C VAL A 162 8.65 4.75 11.09
N ALA A 163 8.80 3.44 10.80
CA ALA A 163 9.36 2.49 11.76
C ALA A 163 10.76 2.88 12.23
N ILE A 164 11.65 3.21 11.28
CA ILE A 164 13.04 3.59 11.50
C ILE A 164 13.12 4.94 12.24
N ALA A 165 12.29 5.92 11.86
CA ALA A 165 12.18 7.19 12.54
C ALA A 165 11.77 7.03 14.01
N CYS A 166 10.87 6.11 14.32
CA CYS A 166 10.46 5.75 15.68
C CYS A 166 11.58 5.04 16.47
N GLY A 167 12.67 4.61 15.82
CA GLY A 167 13.82 3.96 16.48
C GLY A 167 13.82 2.44 16.37
N ASN A 168 12.95 1.86 15.53
CA ASN A 168 12.96 0.43 15.20
C ASN A 168 13.99 0.13 14.11
N THR A 169 14.32 -1.14 13.95
CA THR A 169 14.98 -1.68 12.78
C THR A 169 13.97 -2.43 11.90
N PHE A 170 14.28 -2.63 10.63
CA PHE A 170 13.29 -3.10 9.68
C PHE A 170 13.83 -4.16 8.72
N VAL A 171 13.08 -5.25 8.55
CA VAL A 171 13.30 -6.27 7.52
C VAL A 171 12.20 -6.15 6.48
N LEU A 172 12.53 -5.75 5.26
CA LEU A 172 11.62 -5.64 4.14
C LEU A 172 11.65 -6.90 3.30
N LYS A 173 10.51 -7.54 3.09
CA LYS A 173 10.30 -8.59 2.08
C LYS A 173 9.49 -8.02 0.93
N PRO A 174 10.11 -7.54 -0.15
CA PRO A 174 9.40 -7.06 -1.33
C PRO A 174 8.79 -8.21 -2.13
N SER A 175 7.97 -7.86 -3.14
CA SER A 175 7.53 -8.83 -4.14
C SER A 175 8.73 -9.45 -4.88
N GLU A 176 8.68 -10.74 -5.12
CA GLU A 176 9.65 -11.45 -5.93
C GLU A 176 9.50 -11.17 -7.44
N LYS A 177 8.47 -10.42 -7.84
CA LYS A 177 8.22 -10.07 -9.26
C LYS A 177 9.03 -8.86 -9.72
N ASP A 178 9.30 -7.91 -8.81
CA ASP A 178 9.95 -6.64 -9.12
C ASP A 178 10.87 -6.15 -7.98
N PRO A 179 11.87 -6.96 -7.60
CA PRO A 179 12.71 -6.71 -6.43
C PRO A 179 13.81 -5.67 -6.62
N SER A 180 14.13 -5.25 -7.85
CA SER A 180 15.29 -4.39 -8.10
C SER A 180 15.19 -3.03 -7.42
N CYS A 181 14.03 -2.38 -7.51
CA CYS A 181 13.83 -1.08 -6.89
C CYS A 181 13.95 -1.15 -5.34
N PRO A 182 13.28 -2.08 -4.62
CA PRO A 182 13.47 -2.23 -3.17
C PRO A 182 14.92 -2.47 -2.74
N ILE A 183 15.70 -3.23 -3.50
CA ILE A 183 17.15 -3.40 -3.22
C ILE A 183 17.88 -2.05 -3.33
N ARG A 184 17.63 -1.27 -4.40
CA ARG A 184 18.22 0.05 -4.57
C ARG A 184 17.83 1.03 -3.46
N LEU A 185 16.59 0.96 -2.95
CA LEU A 185 16.17 1.73 -1.78
C LEU A 185 17.02 1.43 -0.55
N GLY A 186 17.37 0.15 -0.31
CA GLY A 186 18.26 -0.27 0.77
C GLY A 186 19.68 0.28 0.61
N GLU A 187 20.24 0.24 -0.61
CA GLU A 187 21.56 0.80 -0.91
C GLU A 187 21.61 2.32 -0.66
N LEU A 188 20.59 3.05 -1.14
CA LEU A 188 20.47 4.50 -0.92
C LEU A 188 20.35 4.87 0.57
N ALA A 189 19.77 3.99 1.38
CA ALA A 189 19.69 4.19 2.82
C ALA A 189 21.09 4.17 3.47
N ILE A 190 21.98 3.27 3.06
CA ILE A 190 23.39 3.24 3.51
C ILE A 190 24.14 4.49 3.01
N GLU A 191 23.95 4.89 1.74
CA GLU A 191 24.54 6.11 1.19
C GLU A 191 24.12 7.37 1.98
N ALA A 192 22.90 7.40 2.53
CA ALA A 192 22.41 8.46 3.39
C ALA A 192 23.05 8.48 4.79
N GLY A 193 23.78 7.42 5.15
CA GLY A 193 24.40 7.26 6.46
C GLY A 193 23.57 6.44 7.47
N MET A 194 22.56 5.70 7.01
CA MET A 194 21.85 4.75 7.85
C MET A 194 22.78 3.60 8.23
N PRO A 195 22.90 3.23 9.51
CA PRO A 195 23.79 2.15 9.92
C PRO A 195 23.39 0.79 9.31
N PRO A 196 24.36 -0.11 8.99
CA PRO A 196 24.08 -1.48 8.58
C PRO A 196 23.11 -2.17 9.55
N GLY A 197 22.19 -2.98 9.02
CA GLY A 197 21.21 -3.72 9.79
C GLY A 197 19.97 -2.93 10.22
N VAL A 198 19.96 -1.59 10.11
CA VAL A 198 18.75 -0.78 10.40
C VAL A 198 17.64 -1.04 9.35
N LEU A 199 18.03 -1.18 8.08
CA LEU A 199 17.16 -1.64 7.00
C LEU A 199 17.83 -2.82 6.29
N ASN A 200 17.15 -3.97 6.27
CA ASN A 200 17.51 -5.13 5.48
C ASN A 200 16.42 -5.41 4.45
N VAL A 201 16.80 -5.87 3.26
CA VAL A 201 15.87 -6.27 2.20
C VAL A 201 16.13 -7.72 1.83
N VAL A 202 15.13 -8.57 2.05
CA VAL A 202 15.21 -10.01 1.84
C VAL A 202 14.17 -10.43 0.80
N ASN A 203 14.63 -10.83 -0.38
CA ASN A 203 13.74 -11.37 -1.41
C ASN A 203 13.26 -12.76 -1.04
N GLY A 204 12.03 -13.10 -1.36
CA GLY A 204 11.52 -14.43 -1.04
C GLY A 204 10.03 -14.58 -1.30
N ASP A 205 9.57 -15.80 -1.09
CA ASP A 205 8.19 -16.24 -1.25
C ASP A 205 7.54 -16.58 0.12
N LYS A 206 6.64 -17.55 0.13
CA LYS A 206 5.91 -17.98 1.34
C LYS A 206 6.84 -18.39 2.49
N GLU A 207 7.96 -19.08 2.20
CA GLU A 207 8.91 -19.52 3.24
C GLU A 207 9.48 -18.33 4.02
N SER A 208 9.86 -17.26 3.29
CA SER A 208 10.34 -16.03 3.92
C SER A 208 9.26 -15.32 4.73
N VAL A 209 8.02 -15.30 4.24
CA VAL A 209 6.87 -14.72 4.95
C VAL A 209 6.62 -15.48 6.25
N ASP A 210 6.54 -16.80 6.19
CA ASP A 210 6.28 -17.64 7.37
C ASP A 210 7.38 -17.49 8.42
N THR A 211 8.66 -17.43 8.00
CA THR A 211 9.78 -17.19 8.91
C THR A 211 9.65 -15.85 9.64
N LEU A 212 9.28 -14.77 8.95
CA LEU A 212 9.02 -13.46 9.59
C LEU A 212 7.85 -13.52 10.57
N LEU A 213 6.77 -14.23 10.21
CA LEU A 213 5.57 -14.37 11.03
C LEU A 213 5.80 -15.22 12.29
N GLU A 214 6.69 -16.21 12.23
CA GLU A 214 6.96 -17.14 13.33
C GLU A 214 8.11 -16.69 14.23
N SER A 215 9.04 -15.87 13.73
CA SER A 215 10.22 -15.42 14.49
C SER A 215 9.82 -14.66 15.75
N LYS A 216 10.36 -15.07 16.92
CA LYS A 216 10.11 -14.40 18.22
C LYS A 216 10.73 -13.00 18.31
N ASP A 217 11.68 -12.71 17.44
CA ASP A 217 12.44 -11.45 17.46
C ASP A 217 11.73 -10.33 16.67
N VAL A 218 10.87 -10.69 15.72
CA VAL A 218 10.03 -9.73 14.99
C VAL A 218 8.84 -9.32 15.85
N GLN A 219 8.69 -8.03 16.14
CA GLN A 219 7.69 -7.48 17.05
C GLN A 219 6.42 -6.97 16.33
N ALA A 220 6.57 -6.52 15.08
CA ALA A 220 5.47 -6.00 14.29
C ALA A 220 5.60 -6.38 12.81
N ILE A 221 4.46 -6.64 12.17
CA ILE A 221 4.35 -6.94 10.74
C ILE A 221 3.41 -5.94 10.07
N SER A 222 3.90 -5.30 9.02
CA SER A 222 3.07 -4.54 8.08
C SER A 222 2.94 -5.32 6.78
N PHE A 223 1.74 -5.43 6.25
CA PHE A 223 1.46 -6.18 5.03
C PHE A 223 0.52 -5.39 4.11
N VAL A 224 0.77 -5.47 2.81
CA VAL A 224 -0.17 -5.08 1.76
C VAL A 224 -0.21 -6.17 0.71
N GLY A 225 -1.40 -6.63 0.34
CA GLY A 225 -1.60 -7.65 -0.70
C GLY A 225 -3.05 -8.09 -0.83
N SER A 226 -3.30 -9.29 -1.37
CA SER A 226 -4.66 -9.82 -1.54
C SER A 226 -5.31 -10.15 -0.20
N THR A 227 -6.65 -10.03 -0.12
CA THR A 227 -7.42 -10.25 1.11
C THR A 227 -7.15 -11.62 1.77
N PRO A 228 -7.11 -12.76 1.06
CA PRO A 228 -6.82 -14.05 1.70
C PRO A 228 -5.44 -14.11 2.35
N ILE A 229 -4.44 -13.45 1.73
CA ILE A 229 -3.08 -13.41 2.30
C ILE A 229 -3.00 -12.41 3.45
N ALA A 230 -3.70 -11.26 3.38
CA ALA A 230 -3.79 -10.32 4.50
C ALA A 230 -4.39 -10.98 5.76
N GLU A 231 -5.46 -11.75 5.58
CA GLU A 231 -6.11 -12.52 6.63
C GLU A 231 -5.16 -13.59 7.22
N TYR A 232 -4.45 -14.33 6.37
CA TYR A 232 -3.44 -15.30 6.79
C TYR A 232 -2.31 -14.64 7.61
N VAL A 233 -1.75 -13.53 7.12
CA VAL A 233 -0.69 -12.78 7.79
C VAL A 233 -1.16 -12.26 9.15
N TYR A 234 -2.38 -11.73 9.21
CA TYR A 234 -2.97 -11.24 10.45
C TYR A 234 -3.13 -12.37 11.49
N HIS A 235 -3.78 -13.46 11.12
CA HIS A 235 -4.03 -14.58 12.04
C HIS A 235 -2.72 -15.25 12.49
N THR A 236 -1.78 -15.47 11.56
CA THR A 236 -0.50 -16.12 11.89
C THR A 236 0.37 -15.20 12.74
N GLY A 237 0.46 -13.92 12.40
CA GLY A 237 1.26 -12.96 13.15
C GLY A 237 0.73 -12.73 14.56
N THR A 238 -0.59 -12.55 14.73
CA THR A 238 -1.21 -12.34 16.05
C THR A 238 -1.14 -13.58 16.92
N LYS A 239 -1.28 -14.79 16.35
CA LYS A 239 -1.05 -16.06 17.05
C LYS A 239 0.37 -16.15 17.63
N ASN A 240 1.35 -15.52 16.97
CA ASN A 240 2.75 -15.43 17.43
C ASN A 240 3.02 -14.13 18.21
N ASN A 241 2.00 -13.50 18.81
CA ASN A 241 2.08 -12.32 19.66
C ASN A 241 2.67 -11.08 18.98
N LYS A 242 2.57 -10.96 17.65
CA LYS A 242 3.03 -9.79 16.91
C LYS A 242 1.92 -8.74 16.81
N ARG A 243 2.32 -7.49 16.75
CA ARG A 243 1.45 -6.42 16.27
C ARG A 243 1.36 -6.53 14.73
N VAL A 244 0.15 -6.54 14.19
CA VAL A 244 -0.07 -6.70 12.75
C VAL A 244 -1.00 -5.63 12.21
N GLN A 245 -0.61 -5.01 11.11
CA GLN A 245 -1.49 -4.24 10.22
C GLN A 245 -1.40 -4.87 8.83
N ALA A 246 -2.48 -5.47 8.36
CA ALA A 246 -2.52 -6.19 7.09
C ALA A 246 -3.61 -5.62 6.19
N LEU A 247 -3.21 -4.89 5.15
CA LEU A 247 -4.11 -4.31 4.17
C LEU A 247 -4.41 -5.35 3.09
N GLY A 248 -5.71 -5.61 2.91
CA GLY A 248 -6.25 -6.54 1.92
C GLY A 248 -6.66 -5.86 0.62
N GLY A 249 -7.42 -6.58 -0.18
CA GLY A 249 -7.95 -6.13 -1.46
C GLY A 249 -9.00 -5.04 -1.37
N ALA A 250 -9.41 -4.57 -2.51
CA ALA A 250 -10.37 -3.48 -2.66
C ALA A 250 -11.40 -3.75 -3.77
N LYS A 251 -12.57 -3.13 -3.65
CA LYS A 251 -13.56 -2.99 -4.72
C LYS A 251 -14.12 -1.58 -4.64
N ASN A 252 -13.36 -0.63 -5.18
CA ASN A 252 -13.68 0.78 -4.97
C ASN A 252 -14.81 1.23 -5.89
N HIS A 253 -15.79 1.87 -5.29
CA HIS A 253 -16.98 2.38 -5.96
C HIS A 253 -16.87 3.90 -6.16
N MET A 254 -17.27 4.36 -7.33
CA MET A 254 -17.53 5.78 -7.60
C MET A 254 -19.03 5.99 -7.80
N VAL A 255 -19.67 6.68 -6.88
CA VAL A 255 -21.08 7.09 -7.02
C VAL A 255 -21.15 8.36 -7.85
N VAL A 256 -21.87 8.31 -8.97
CA VAL A 256 -22.04 9.42 -9.89
C VAL A 256 -23.45 9.94 -9.79
N MET A 257 -23.58 11.16 -9.26
CA MET A 257 -24.88 11.83 -9.09
C MET A 257 -25.35 12.52 -10.38
N PRO A 258 -26.67 12.75 -10.57
CA PRO A 258 -27.21 13.40 -11.76
C PRO A 258 -26.69 14.82 -12.03
N ASP A 259 -26.23 15.51 -10.98
CA ASP A 259 -25.65 16.85 -11.02
C ASP A 259 -24.14 16.88 -11.24
N ALA A 260 -23.47 15.71 -11.31
CA ALA A 260 -22.05 15.62 -11.55
C ALA A 260 -21.67 16.17 -12.94
N ASP A 261 -20.48 16.75 -13.04
CA ASP A 261 -19.92 17.16 -14.33
C ASP A 261 -19.47 15.91 -15.09
N VAL A 262 -20.16 15.59 -16.18
CA VAL A 262 -19.93 14.36 -16.92
C VAL A 262 -18.52 14.28 -17.51
N ASN A 263 -17.93 15.37 -17.99
CA ASN A 263 -16.59 15.36 -18.59
C ASN A 263 -15.53 15.10 -17.51
N LYS A 264 -15.55 15.87 -16.43
CA LYS A 264 -14.64 15.67 -15.29
C LYS A 264 -14.79 14.28 -14.67
N THR A 265 -16.01 13.76 -14.59
CA THR A 265 -16.27 12.41 -14.07
C THR A 265 -15.71 11.34 -15.00
N THR A 266 -15.86 11.50 -16.32
CA THR A 266 -15.28 10.60 -17.32
C THR A 266 -13.78 10.57 -17.23
N ASP A 267 -13.09 11.73 -17.24
CA ASP A 267 -11.62 11.81 -17.09
C ASP A 267 -11.15 11.15 -15.80
N ALA A 268 -11.85 11.40 -14.71
CA ALA A 268 -11.56 10.82 -13.40
C ALA A 268 -11.69 9.28 -13.42
N ILE A 269 -12.73 8.72 -14.05
CA ILE A 269 -12.91 7.27 -14.16
C ILE A 269 -11.83 6.67 -15.05
N ILE A 270 -11.58 7.23 -16.22
CA ILE A 270 -10.56 6.74 -17.17
C ILE A 270 -9.20 6.63 -16.47
N GLY A 271 -8.72 7.71 -15.87
CA GLY A 271 -7.42 7.72 -15.18
C GLY A 271 -7.36 6.81 -13.97
N SER A 272 -8.47 6.65 -13.23
CA SER A 272 -8.49 5.82 -12.01
C SER A 272 -8.77 4.34 -12.25
N ALA A 273 -9.54 3.99 -13.28
CA ALA A 273 -9.85 2.60 -13.59
C ALA A 273 -8.77 1.93 -14.44
N PHE A 274 -8.15 2.66 -15.37
CA PHE A 274 -7.24 2.08 -16.36
C PHE A 274 -5.77 2.43 -16.12
N GLY A 275 -5.47 3.51 -15.39
CA GLY A 275 -4.09 3.85 -15.03
C GLY A 275 -3.37 2.68 -14.37
N SER A 276 -2.09 2.43 -14.75
CA SER A 276 -1.31 1.27 -14.32
C SER A 276 -1.99 -0.07 -14.66
N ALA A 277 -2.68 -0.15 -15.79
CA ALA A 277 -3.50 -1.30 -16.18
C ALA A 277 -4.52 -1.75 -15.11
N GLY A 278 -5.01 -0.82 -14.27
CA GLY A 278 -5.91 -1.12 -13.16
C GLY A 278 -5.26 -1.82 -11.96
N GLU A 279 -3.95 -2.01 -11.94
CA GLU A 279 -3.20 -2.67 -10.84
C GLU A 279 -2.92 -1.71 -9.68
N ARG A 280 -3.94 -0.99 -9.24
CA ARG A 280 -3.88 -0.08 -8.09
C ARG A 280 -4.90 -0.49 -7.03
N CYS A 281 -4.48 -0.53 -5.77
CA CYS A 281 -5.38 -0.80 -4.65
C CYS A 281 -6.52 0.22 -4.52
N MET A 282 -6.34 1.43 -5.08
CA MET A 282 -7.32 2.50 -5.08
C MET A 282 -7.98 2.71 -6.45
N ALA A 283 -7.73 1.85 -7.45
CA ALA A 283 -8.40 1.91 -8.75
C ALA A 283 -9.93 1.86 -8.58
N ILE A 284 -10.63 2.70 -9.33
CA ILE A 284 -12.10 2.60 -9.39
C ILE A 284 -12.47 1.37 -10.21
N SER A 285 -13.15 0.43 -9.58
CA SER A 285 -13.58 -0.83 -10.18
C SER A 285 -15.06 -0.81 -10.56
N VAL A 286 -15.86 0.05 -9.89
CA VAL A 286 -17.31 0.12 -10.07
C VAL A 286 -17.75 1.58 -10.17
N ALA A 287 -18.40 1.94 -11.27
CA ALA A 287 -19.11 3.21 -11.44
C ALA A 287 -20.61 2.99 -11.17
N VAL A 288 -21.13 3.57 -10.09
CA VAL A 288 -22.54 3.48 -9.69
C VAL A 288 -23.25 4.78 -10.10
N CYS A 289 -24.03 4.75 -11.18
CA CYS A 289 -24.74 5.90 -11.70
C CYS A 289 -26.13 6.01 -11.06
N VAL A 290 -26.43 7.16 -10.46
CA VAL A 290 -27.77 7.44 -9.93
C VAL A 290 -28.66 7.97 -11.06
N GLY A 291 -29.65 7.18 -11.45
CA GLY A 291 -30.59 7.47 -12.54
C GLY A 291 -30.09 7.04 -13.94
N LYS A 292 -31.03 6.54 -14.75
CA LYS A 292 -30.76 6.02 -16.11
C LYS A 292 -30.11 7.06 -17.04
N LYS A 293 -30.55 8.32 -16.97
CA LYS A 293 -29.99 9.41 -17.81
C LYS A 293 -28.49 9.66 -17.45
N THR A 294 -28.15 9.60 -16.19
CA THR A 294 -26.75 9.72 -15.73
C THR A 294 -25.90 8.60 -16.31
N ALA A 295 -26.40 7.36 -16.24
CA ALA A 295 -25.71 6.18 -16.78
C ALA A 295 -25.50 6.29 -18.30
N GLU A 296 -26.52 6.66 -19.08
CA GLU A 296 -26.42 6.81 -20.53
C GLU A 296 -25.44 7.91 -20.94
N ASN A 297 -25.49 9.07 -20.28
CA ASN A 297 -24.58 10.18 -20.57
C ASN A 297 -23.12 9.80 -20.26
N LEU A 298 -22.88 9.15 -19.11
CA LEU A 298 -21.54 8.72 -18.71
C LEU A 298 -21.03 7.63 -19.65
N LYS A 299 -21.85 6.63 -19.96
CA LYS A 299 -21.50 5.53 -20.89
C LYS A 299 -21.03 6.07 -22.24
N THR A 300 -21.78 6.98 -22.83
CA THR A 300 -21.44 7.57 -24.14
C THR A 300 -20.06 8.22 -24.09
N LYS A 301 -19.80 9.03 -23.08
CA LYS A 301 -18.50 9.69 -22.90
C LYS A 301 -17.36 8.73 -22.60
N LEU A 302 -17.59 7.74 -21.73
CA LEU A 302 -16.57 6.72 -21.41
C LEU A 302 -16.14 5.97 -22.66
N LEU A 303 -17.06 5.55 -23.51
CA LEU A 303 -16.73 4.85 -24.75
C LEU A 303 -15.96 5.74 -25.73
N GLU A 304 -16.37 7.02 -25.90
CA GLU A 304 -15.63 7.97 -26.72
C GLU A 304 -14.18 8.14 -26.28
N GLU A 305 -13.95 8.32 -24.98
CA GLU A 305 -12.60 8.56 -24.43
C GLU A 305 -11.75 7.26 -24.35
N THR A 306 -12.38 6.13 -24.08
CA THR A 306 -11.70 4.83 -24.05
C THR A 306 -11.05 4.47 -25.38
N LEU A 307 -11.67 4.84 -26.50
CA LEU A 307 -11.14 4.61 -27.84
C LEU A 307 -9.90 5.44 -28.18
N LYS A 308 -9.61 6.50 -27.39
CA LYS A 308 -8.43 7.36 -27.58
C LYS A 308 -7.20 6.89 -26.80
N LEU A 309 -7.37 5.92 -25.89
CA LEU A 309 -6.30 5.47 -25.04
C LEU A 309 -5.23 4.70 -25.80
N ASN A 310 -3.98 5.06 -25.59
CA ASN A 310 -2.80 4.37 -26.10
C ASN A 310 -2.29 3.39 -25.04
N VAL A 311 -2.48 2.12 -25.27
CA VAL A 311 -1.87 1.07 -24.44
C VAL A 311 -0.54 0.67 -25.07
N GLY A 312 0.55 0.72 -24.31
CA GLY A 312 1.86 0.46 -24.86
C GLY A 312 2.96 0.28 -23.81
N PRO A 313 4.20 0.00 -24.23
CA PRO A 313 5.32 -0.21 -23.33
C PRO A 313 5.74 1.10 -22.65
N TYR A 314 6.41 0.99 -21.50
CA TYR A 314 6.95 2.15 -20.76
C TYR A 314 8.00 2.97 -21.56
N THR A 315 8.56 2.38 -22.61
CA THR A 315 9.53 3.03 -23.50
C THR A 315 8.90 3.95 -24.55
N ASP A 316 7.57 3.88 -24.71
CA ASP A 316 6.81 4.81 -25.55
C ASP A 316 6.18 5.89 -24.69
N GLU A 317 6.65 7.13 -24.83
CA GLU A 317 6.14 8.29 -24.07
C GLU A 317 4.65 8.60 -24.33
N LYS A 318 4.07 8.04 -25.39
CA LYS A 318 2.65 8.23 -25.73
C LYS A 318 1.76 7.21 -25.03
N SER A 319 2.32 6.21 -24.37
CA SER A 319 1.54 5.20 -23.65
C SER A 319 0.82 5.82 -22.45
N ASP A 320 -0.50 5.67 -22.40
CA ASP A 320 -1.31 6.07 -21.24
C ASP A 320 -1.16 5.05 -20.09
N PHE A 321 -1.09 3.75 -20.42
CA PHE A 321 -0.77 2.69 -19.46
C PHE A 321 -0.12 1.48 -20.16
N GLY A 322 0.55 0.66 -19.35
CA GLY A 322 1.33 -0.48 -19.80
C GLY A 322 0.61 -1.84 -19.71
N PRO A 323 1.38 -2.96 -19.79
CA PRO A 323 0.87 -4.32 -19.62
C PRO A 323 0.56 -4.61 -18.15
N LEU A 324 -0.12 -5.74 -17.91
CA LEU A 324 -0.21 -6.38 -16.60
C LEU A 324 1.14 -6.98 -16.20
N ASN A 325 1.42 -7.04 -14.91
CA ASN A 325 2.76 -7.37 -14.40
C ASN A 325 3.26 -8.77 -14.77
N ASN A 326 2.40 -9.78 -14.83
CA ASN A 326 2.83 -11.16 -15.09
C ASN A 326 1.77 -12.00 -15.80
N LYS A 327 2.22 -13.10 -16.42
CA LYS A 327 1.37 -13.98 -17.23
C LYS A 327 0.19 -14.57 -16.45
N ALA A 328 0.42 -15.06 -15.25
CA ALA A 328 -0.64 -15.66 -14.43
C ALA A 328 -1.74 -14.65 -14.09
N HIS A 329 -1.36 -13.40 -13.83
CA HIS A 329 -2.31 -12.33 -13.59
C HIS A 329 -3.03 -11.89 -14.86
N TYR A 330 -2.33 -11.83 -16.00
CA TYR A 330 -2.91 -11.60 -17.31
C TYR A 330 -4.02 -12.64 -17.62
N GLU A 331 -3.73 -13.92 -17.47
CA GLU A 331 -4.69 -15.01 -17.69
C GLU A 331 -5.89 -14.91 -16.71
N LYS A 332 -5.63 -14.54 -15.45
CA LYS A 332 -6.68 -14.31 -14.45
C LYS A 332 -7.63 -13.17 -14.86
N VAL A 333 -7.11 -12.05 -15.35
CA VAL A 333 -7.91 -10.91 -15.80
C VAL A 333 -8.77 -11.28 -16.99
N LEU A 334 -8.21 -11.98 -17.99
CA LEU A 334 -8.97 -12.50 -19.14
C LEU A 334 -10.11 -13.43 -18.66
N GLY A 335 -9.83 -14.33 -17.72
CA GLY A 335 -10.84 -15.22 -17.13
C GLY A 335 -11.97 -14.48 -16.41
N TYR A 336 -11.71 -13.34 -15.78
CA TYR A 336 -12.76 -12.49 -15.20
C TYR A 336 -13.62 -11.83 -16.27
N ILE A 337 -13.03 -11.38 -17.38
CA ILE A 337 -13.80 -10.79 -18.50
C ILE A 337 -14.73 -11.85 -19.09
N ASP A 338 -14.23 -13.07 -19.34
CA ASP A 338 -15.05 -14.19 -19.82
C ASP A 338 -16.17 -14.56 -18.82
N THR A 339 -15.88 -14.48 -17.52
CA THR A 339 -16.87 -14.76 -16.47
C THR A 339 -17.97 -13.71 -16.47
N GLY A 340 -17.64 -12.43 -16.62
CA GLY A 340 -18.62 -11.34 -16.64
C GLY A 340 -19.64 -11.51 -17.77
N GLU A 341 -19.18 -11.87 -18.97
CA GLU A 341 -20.09 -12.16 -20.09
C GLU A 341 -20.99 -13.38 -19.81
N LYS A 342 -20.41 -14.46 -19.26
CA LYS A 342 -21.18 -15.70 -18.93
C LYS A 342 -22.22 -15.46 -17.84
N GLU A 343 -21.96 -14.56 -16.91
CA GLU A 343 -22.90 -14.17 -15.86
C GLU A 343 -23.96 -13.19 -16.36
N GLY A 344 -23.88 -12.73 -17.63
CA GLY A 344 -24.87 -11.90 -18.27
C GLY A 344 -24.64 -10.40 -18.14
N ALA A 345 -23.44 -9.97 -17.72
CA ALA A 345 -23.05 -8.56 -17.85
C ALA A 345 -22.85 -8.21 -19.32
N LYS A 346 -23.25 -7.01 -19.71
CA LYS A 346 -23.15 -6.55 -21.11
C LYS A 346 -21.79 -5.91 -21.34
N LEU A 347 -21.02 -6.49 -22.24
CA LEU A 347 -19.70 -5.98 -22.63
C LEU A 347 -19.86 -4.78 -23.58
N LEU A 348 -19.39 -3.61 -23.16
CA LEU A 348 -19.43 -2.37 -23.94
C LEU A 348 -18.10 -2.10 -24.66
N ALA A 349 -16.99 -2.41 -24.03
CA ALA A 349 -15.65 -2.38 -24.60
C ALA A 349 -14.90 -3.64 -24.17
N ASP A 350 -14.20 -4.28 -25.11
CA ASP A 350 -13.49 -5.54 -24.90
C ASP A 350 -11.99 -5.39 -25.14
N GLY A 351 -11.22 -5.47 -24.09
CA GLY A 351 -9.76 -5.37 -24.14
C GLY A 351 -9.01 -6.67 -24.36
N ARG A 352 -9.68 -7.84 -24.46
CA ARG A 352 -9.04 -9.16 -24.53
C ARG A 352 -8.21 -9.40 -25.79
N ASN A 353 -8.63 -8.86 -26.92
CA ASN A 353 -8.02 -9.12 -28.23
C ASN A 353 -6.97 -8.09 -28.63
N MET A 354 -6.48 -7.33 -27.67
CA MET A 354 -5.46 -6.33 -27.93
C MET A 354 -4.16 -6.99 -28.39
N LYS A 355 -3.65 -6.54 -29.54
CA LYS A 355 -2.34 -6.94 -30.08
C LYS A 355 -1.53 -5.69 -30.37
N LEU A 356 -0.32 -5.67 -29.86
CA LEU A 356 0.62 -4.57 -30.09
C LEU A 356 1.77 -5.11 -30.96
N GLN A 357 1.97 -4.49 -32.11
CA GLN A 357 3.02 -4.89 -33.06
C GLN A 357 4.41 -4.78 -32.43
N GLY A 358 5.19 -5.87 -32.48
CA GLY A 358 6.51 -5.97 -31.87
C GLY A 358 6.49 -6.31 -30.37
N TYR A 359 5.29 -6.52 -29.80
CA TYR A 359 5.10 -6.87 -28.39
C TYR A 359 4.06 -7.99 -28.21
N GLU A 360 4.03 -8.92 -29.16
CA GLU A 360 3.00 -9.97 -29.27
C GLU A 360 2.97 -10.91 -28.06
N ASN A 361 4.09 -11.04 -27.34
CA ASN A 361 4.21 -11.85 -26.13
C ASN A 361 3.98 -11.05 -24.83
N GLY A 362 3.77 -9.73 -24.94
CA GLY A 362 3.50 -8.87 -23.79
C GLY A 362 2.13 -9.12 -23.18
N TYR A 363 1.98 -8.79 -21.91
CA TYR A 363 0.75 -9.05 -21.13
C TYR A 363 -0.24 -7.89 -21.23
N PHE A 364 -0.47 -7.36 -22.43
CA PHE A 364 -1.35 -6.23 -22.68
C PHE A 364 -2.82 -6.64 -22.70
N VAL A 365 -3.63 -5.93 -21.92
CA VAL A 365 -5.09 -6.00 -21.97
C VAL A 365 -5.60 -4.56 -22.16
N GLY A 366 -6.46 -4.36 -23.13
CA GLY A 366 -7.09 -3.07 -23.37
C GLY A 366 -8.14 -2.75 -22.31
N PRO A 367 -8.62 -1.48 -22.29
CA PRO A 367 -9.71 -1.09 -21.42
C PRO A 367 -10.96 -1.94 -21.67
N THR A 368 -11.55 -2.47 -20.60
CA THR A 368 -12.76 -3.28 -20.65
C THR A 368 -13.85 -2.64 -19.81
N ILE A 369 -15.05 -2.50 -20.37
CA ILE A 369 -16.19 -1.87 -19.69
C ILE A 369 -17.39 -2.81 -19.77
N PHE A 370 -17.96 -3.13 -18.62
CA PHE A 370 -19.21 -3.87 -18.49
C PHE A 370 -20.36 -2.95 -18.04
N GLU A 371 -21.54 -3.13 -18.61
CA GLU A 371 -22.82 -2.57 -18.21
C GLU A 371 -23.73 -3.67 -17.63
N ASP A 372 -24.77 -3.28 -16.93
CA ASP A 372 -25.75 -4.18 -16.32
C ASP A 372 -25.15 -5.17 -15.31
N VAL A 373 -24.05 -4.79 -14.66
CA VAL A 373 -23.42 -5.59 -13.60
C VAL A 373 -24.32 -5.62 -12.37
N LYS A 374 -24.47 -6.81 -11.76
CA LYS A 374 -25.30 -7.05 -10.58
C LYS A 374 -24.45 -7.43 -9.38
N PRO A 375 -24.96 -7.22 -8.14
CA PRO A 375 -24.22 -7.52 -6.90
C PRO A 375 -23.88 -9.00 -6.68
N ASP A 376 -24.58 -9.91 -7.32
CA ASP A 376 -24.34 -11.36 -7.22
C ASP A 376 -23.28 -11.87 -8.20
N MET A 377 -22.88 -11.09 -9.20
CA MET A 377 -21.86 -11.44 -10.18
C MET A 377 -20.47 -11.49 -9.55
N LYS A 378 -19.63 -12.41 -10.02
CA LYS A 378 -18.25 -12.58 -9.57
C LYS A 378 -17.38 -11.35 -9.86
N ILE A 379 -17.58 -10.74 -11.04
CA ILE A 379 -16.87 -9.52 -11.45
C ILE A 379 -17.19 -8.29 -10.56
N TYR A 380 -18.31 -8.31 -9.81
CA TYR A 380 -18.63 -7.31 -8.79
C TYR A 380 -18.04 -7.68 -7.43
N LYS A 381 -18.18 -8.94 -6.99
CA LYS A 381 -17.77 -9.37 -5.66
C LYS A 381 -16.26 -9.40 -5.47
N GLU A 382 -15.52 -9.85 -6.48
CA GLU A 382 -14.09 -10.09 -6.37
C GLU A 382 -13.26 -8.96 -6.97
N GLU A 383 -12.07 -8.76 -6.42
CA GLU A 383 -11.08 -7.83 -6.95
C GLU A 383 -10.43 -8.41 -8.21
N ILE A 384 -10.64 -7.76 -9.36
CA ILE A 384 -10.07 -8.17 -10.65
C ILE A 384 -8.59 -7.76 -10.74
N PHE A 385 -8.29 -6.53 -10.32
CA PHE A 385 -6.96 -5.93 -10.35
C PHE A 385 -6.39 -5.82 -11.76
N GLY A 386 -7.23 -5.38 -12.70
CA GLY A 386 -6.95 -5.22 -14.12
C GLY A 386 -7.74 -4.06 -14.72
N PRO A 387 -7.57 -3.73 -16.02
CA PRO A 387 -8.22 -2.60 -16.66
C PRO A 387 -9.69 -2.91 -17.00
N VAL A 388 -10.49 -3.22 -15.98
CA VAL A 388 -11.89 -3.66 -16.09
C VAL A 388 -12.78 -2.79 -15.20
N LEU A 389 -13.68 -2.05 -15.80
CA LEU A 389 -14.68 -1.22 -15.14
C LEU A 389 -16.06 -1.86 -15.21
N SER A 390 -16.73 -1.97 -14.08
CA SER A 390 -18.14 -2.39 -13.97
C SER A 390 -19.03 -1.16 -13.84
N MET A 391 -20.04 -1.01 -14.68
CA MET A 391 -21.06 0.04 -14.57
C MET A 391 -22.35 -0.54 -13.99
N MET A 392 -22.90 0.14 -13.00
CA MET A 392 -24.17 -0.17 -12.36
C MET A 392 -25.07 1.06 -12.35
N THR A 393 -26.37 0.86 -12.40
CA THR A 393 -27.37 1.94 -12.33
C THR A 393 -28.28 1.70 -11.13
N THR A 394 -28.48 2.73 -10.32
CA THR A 394 -29.47 2.75 -9.22
C THR A 394 -30.51 3.80 -9.47
N GLU A 395 -31.69 3.68 -8.88
CA GLU A 395 -32.74 4.70 -9.02
C GLU A 395 -32.51 5.88 -8.07
N THR A 396 -32.01 5.60 -6.86
CA THR A 396 -31.79 6.59 -5.81
C THR A 396 -30.34 6.64 -5.33
N TYR A 397 -30.00 7.73 -4.68
CA TYR A 397 -28.72 7.87 -3.98
C TYR A 397 -28.60 6.88 -2.82
N GLU A 398 -29.68 6.62 -2.10
CA GLU A 398 -29.75 5.68 -0.98
C GLU A 398 -29.40 4.26 -1.44
N ASP A 399 -29.89 3.83 -2.60
CA ASP A 399 -29.53 2.53 -3.20
C ASP A 399 -28.06 2.49 -3.57
N ALA A 400 -27.48 3.57 -4.11
CA ALA A 400 -26.07 3.65 -4.43
C ALA A 400 -25.19 3.56 -3.16
N LEU A 401 -25.55 4.29 -2.10
CA LEU A 401 -24.86 4.22 -0.81
C LEU A 401 -24.98 2.83 -0.19
N LYS A 402 -26.14 2.19 -0.33
CA LYS A 402 -26.36 0.82 0.14
C LYS A 402 -25.42 -0.18 -0.56
N LEU A 403 -25.25 -0.10 -1.89
CA LEU A 403 -24.27 -0.95 -2.62
C LEU A 403 -22.85 -0.79 -2.06
N VAL A 404 -22.41 0.45 -1.85
CA VAL A 404 -21.10 0.75 -1.25
C VAL A 404 -20.97 0.13 0.14
N ASN A 405 -22.02 0.24 0.95
CA ASN A 405 -22.01 -0.20 2.34
C ASN A 405 -22.15 -1.73 2.50
N ASP A 406 -22.85 -2.39 1.60
CA ASP A 406 -23.08 -3.84 1.67
C ASP A 406 -21.89 -4.66 1.14
N HIS A 407 -21.00 -4.05 0.35
CA HIS A 407 -19.82 -4.76 -0.15
C HIS A 407 -18.89 -5.16 1.00
N GLU A 408 -18.32 -6.38 0.96
CA GLU A 408 -17.44 -6.91 2.01
C GLU A 408 -16.10 -6.17 2.15
N LEU A 409 -15.64 -5.52 1.08
CA LEU A 409 -14.41 -4.73 1.06
C LEU A 409 -14.74 -3.25 1.26
N GLY A 410 -13.86 -2.52 1.95
CA GLY A 410 -14.09 -1.13 2.32
C GLY A 410 -12.81 -0.27 2.30
N ASN A 411 -12.00 -0.39 1.23
CA ASN A 411 -10.76 0.36 1.12
C ASN A 411 -11.02 1.83 0.76
N GLY A 412 -11.61 2.08 -0.41
CA GLY A 412 -11.92 3.42 -0.90
C GLY A 412 -13.27 3.51 -1.58
N ALA A 413 -13.84 4.72 -1.59
CA ALA A 413 -14.99 5.08 -2.42
C ALA A 413 -14.95 6.56 -2.75
N ALA A 414 -15.64 6.96 -3.84
CA ALA A 414 -15.77 8.35 -4.23
C ALA A 414 -17.24 8.68 -4.52
N VAL A 415 -17.60 9.95 -4.32
CA VAL A 415 -18.86 10.52 -4.80
C VAL A 415 -18.58 11.73 -5.68
N PHE A 416 -19.22 11.79 -6.83
CA PHE A 416 -19.14 12.91 -7.77
C PHE A 416 -20.49 13.63 -7.80
N THR A 417 -20.50 14.87 -7.32
CA THR A 417 -21.70 15.70 -7.15
C THR A 417 -21.34 17.18 -7.01
N LYS A 418 -22.25 18.07 -7.33
CA LYS A 418 -22.18 19.50 -6.99
C LYS A 418 -22.92 19.84 -5.68
N SER A 419 -23.67 18.87 -5.12
CA SER A 419 -24.43 19.06 -3.88
C SER A 419 -23.55 18.85 -2.64
N GLY A 420 -23.31 19.91 -1.88
CA GLY A 420 -22.61 19.83 -0.60
C GLY A 420 -23.34 18.93 0.43
N MET A 421 -24.67 18.85 0.37
CA MET A 421 -25.45 17.98 1.25
C MET A 421 -25.20 16.50 0.95
N ILE A 422 -25.22 16.09 -0.30
CA ILE A 422 -24.90 14.72 -0.72
C ILE A 422 -23.46 14.38 -0.35
N ALA A 423 -22.51 15.28 -0.67
CA ALA A 423 -21.09 15.09 -0.35
C ALA A 423 -20.87 14.84 1.15
N LYS A 424 -21.46 15.69 2.01
CA LYS A 424 -21.40 15.55 3.46
C LYS A 424 -22.03 14.25 3.93
N HIS A 425 -23.26 13.98 3.49
CA HIS A 425 -23.97 12.76 3.88
C HIS A 425 -23.21 11.49 3.48
N PHE A 426 -22.64 11.44 2.27
CA PHE A 426 -21.80 10.32 1.83
C PHE A 426 -20.58 10.14 2.71
N THR A 427 -19.87 11.23 3.02
CA THR A 427 -18.67 11.18 3.86
C THR A 427 -18.97 10.66 5.28
N GLU A 428 -20.13 10.99 5.84
CA GLU A 428 -20.52 10.59 7.19
C GLU A 428 -21.08 9.15 7.25
N ASN A 429 -21.68 8.65 6.15
CA ASN A 429 -22.47 7.41 6.18
C ASN A 429 -21.87 6.26 5.36
N ALA A 430 -20.88 6.49 4.50
CA ALA A 430 -20.20 5.42 3.79
C ALA A 430 -19.27 4.66 4.73
N LYS A 431 -19.45 3.34 4.81
CA LYS A 431 -18.64 2.42 5.66
C LYS A 431 -17.33 2.02 4.96
N ILE A 432 -16.51 3.02 4.67
CA ILE A 432 -15.30 2.94 3.85
C ILE A 432 -14.16 3.68 4.56
N GLY A 433 -12.93 3.16 4.45
CA GLY A 433 -11.77 3.75 5.13
C GLY A 433 -11.31 5.08 4.54
N MET A 434 -11.39 5.24 3.21
CA MET A 434 -10.94 6.47 2.52
C MET A 434 -12.01 6.94 1.53
N ILE A 435 -12.42 8.21 1.65
CA ILE A 435 -13.52 8.76 0.86
C ILE A 435 -13.06 9.97 0.06
N GLY A 436 -13.40 9.98 -1.24
CA GLY A 436 -13.21 11.11 -2.13
C GLY A 436 -14.51 11.83 -2.45
N VAL A 437 -14.49 13.15 -2.41
CA VAL A 437 -15.55 14.01 -2.94
C VAL A 437 -15.00 14.71 -4.17
N ASN A 438 -15.49 14.35 -5.35
CA ASN A 438 -14.96 14.79 -6.64
C ASN A 438 -13.45 14.50 -6.83
N VAL A 439 -12.93 13.49 -6.12
CA VAL A 439 -11.57 12.96 -6.19
C VAL A 439 -11.69 11.44 -6.35
N PRO A 440 -11.25 10.86 -7.49
CA PRO A 440 -11.49 9.44 -7.77
C PRO A 440 -10.64 8.50 -6.90
N ILE A 441 -9.40 8.90 -6.62
CA ILE A 441 -8.43 8.11 -5.84
C ILE A 441 -8.03 8.91 -4.59
N PRO A 442 -8.79 8.80 -3.48
CA PRO A 442 -8.56 9.58 -2.27
C PRO A 442 -7.40 9.05 -1.42
N VAL A 443 -6.23 8.84 -2.02
CA VAL A 443 -5.02 8.48 -1.28
C VAL A 443 -4.62 9.65 -0.38
N PRO A 444 -4.58 9.48 0.94
CA PRO A 444 -4.27 10.57 1.83
C PRO A 444 -2.81 11.04 1.69
N VAL A 445 -2.57 12.32 1.97
CA VAL A 445 -1.21 12.85 2.11
C VAL A 445 -0.51 12.22 3.31
N ALA A 446 0.84 12.24 3.34
CA ALA A 446 1.65 11.45 4.27
C ALA A 446 1.35 11.67 5.77
N TYR A 447 0.84 12.83 6.17
CA TYR A 447 0.46 13.14 7.55
C TYR A 447 -0.98 12.76 7.93
N HIS A 448 -1.76 12.18 6.99
CA HIS A 448 -2.98 11.42 7.24
C HIS A 448 -2.73 9.95 6.98
N SER A 449 -3.46 9.06 7.65
CA SER A 449 -3.18 7.63 7.56
C SER A 449 -3.96 6.96 6.42
N PHE A 450 -3.29 6.05 5.70
CA PHE A 450 -3.88 5.21 4.67
C PHE A 450 -4.40 3.91 5.29
N GLY A 451 -5.68 3.64 5.16
CA GLY A 451 -6.25 2.40 5.71
C GLY A 451 -7.63 2.09 5.16
N GLY A 452 -8.02 0.82 5.25
CA GLY A 452 -9.31 0.31 4.86
C GLY A 452 -10.21 0.03 6.06
N TRP A 453 -11.48 -0.26 5.78
CA TRP A 453 -12.44 -0.82 6.72
C TRP A 453 -12.82 -2.22 6.25
N LYS A 454 -13.61 -2.93 7.04
CA LYS A 454 -14.10 -4.28 6.73
C LYS A 454 -12.93 -5.23 6.42
N ARG A 455 -13.05 -6.08 5.39
CA ARG A 455 -11.99 -7.03 5.01
C ARG A 455 -10.85 -6.42 4.17
N SER A 456 -10.84 -5.09 4.01
CA SER A 456 -9.69 -4.38 3.40
C SER A 456 -8.61 -4.01 4.42
N LEU A 457 -8.84 -4.19 5.72
CA LEU A 457 -7.83 -4.01 6.76
C LEU A 457 -8.07 -5.00 7.90
N PHE A 458 -7.04 -5.75 8.25
CA PHE A 458 -6.97 -6.58 9.45
C PHE A 458 -5.98 -5.96 10.44
N GLY A 459 -6.43 -5.73 11.67
CA GLY A 459 -5.75 -4.92 12.68
C GLY A 459 -6.31 -3.49 12.77
N ASP A 460 -5.96 -2.78 13.85
CA ASP A 460 -6.61 -1.50 14.20
C ASP A 460 -5.87 -0.27 13.68
N HIS A 461 -4.62 -0.42 13.23
CA HIS A 461 -3.79 0.70 12.79
C HIS A 461 -3.65 0.77 11.28
N SER A 462 -3.82 1.99 10.74
CA SER A 462 -3.58 2.31 9.34
C SER A 462 -2.11 2.61 9.06
N MET A 463 -1.71 2.64 7.77
CA MET A 463 -0.35 2.94 7.33
C MET A 463 0.00 4.42 7.50
N HIS A 464 1.26 4.72 7.75
CA HIS A 464 1.86 6.05 7.91
C HIS A 464 1.03 7.04 8.74
N GLY A 465 1.33 8.34 8.69
CA GLY A 465 0.67 9.34 9.52
C GLY A 465 0.75 9.05 11.03
N PRO A 466 -0.14 9.62 11.84
CA PRO A 466 -0.19 9.37 13.29
C PRO A 466 -0.41 7.91 13.66
N GLU A 467 -1.22 7.17 12.88
CA GLU A 467 -1.49 5.75 13.12
C GLU A 467 -0.24 4.88 12.88
N GLY A 468 0.58 5.21 11.88
CA GLY A 468 1.86 4.54 11.67
C GLY A 468 2.81 4.72 12.86
N ILE A 469 2.84 5.92 13.48
CA ILE A 469 3.65 6.15 14.67
C ILE A 469 3.11 5.35 15.86
N ARG A 470 1.80 5.30 16.05
CA ARG A 470 1.16 4.47 17.09
C ARG A 470 1.45 2.99 16.87
N PHE A 471 1.40 2.53 15.62
CA PHE A 471 1.70 1.16 15.25
C PHE A 471 3.14 0.76 15.59
N TYR A 472 4.12 1.60 15.31
CA TYR A 472 5.55 1.31 15.50
C TYR A 472 6.09 1.72 16.88
N THR A 473 5.25 2.12 17.82
CA THR A 473 5.68 2.50 19.19
C THR A 473 4.82 1.87 20.26
N LYS A 474 5.40 1.68 21.45
CA LYS A 474 4.68 1.37 22.70
C LYS A 474 4.65 2.59 23.60
N LEU A 475 3.50 2.88 24.20
CA LEU A 475 3.36 3.90 25.21
C LEU A 475 3.81 3.32 26.55
N LYS A 476 4.64 4.07 27.27
CA LYS A 476 5.03 3.81 28.66
C LYS A 476 4.60 5.00 29.51
N THR A 477 3.94 4.75 30.61
CA THR A 477 3.58 5.77 31.59
C THR A 477 4.44 5.62 32.84
N ALA A 478 4.98 6.72 33.32
CA ALA A 478 5.71 6.79 34.58
C ALA A 478 4.96 7.69 35.54
N THR A 479 4.81 7.24 36.78
CA THR A 479 4.30 8.04 37.90
C THR A 479 5.43 8.21 38.89
N VAL A 480 5.72 9.43 39.25
CA VAL A 480 6.91 9.80 40.04
C VAL A 480 6.47 10.61 41.27
N THR A 481 6.90 10.21 42.46
CA THR A 481 6.79 11.02 43.65
C THR A 481 8.10 11.77 43.90
N TRP A 482 8.00 13.03 44.27
CA TRP A 482 9.12 13.91 44.60
C TRP A 482 9.24 14.09 46.12
N SER A 483 8.58 13.25 46.94
CA SER A 483 8.65 13.29 48.40
C SER A 483 9.96 12.74 48.91
N GLU A 484 10.59 13.45 49.87
CA GLU A 484 11.74 12.97 50.64
C GLU A 484 11.31 12.20 51.91
N ASP A 485 10.00 12.23 52.26
CA ASP A 485 9.47 11.59 53.44
C ASP A 485 9.35 10.07 53.24
N ASN A 486 10.15 9.32 54.01
CA ASN A 486 9.99 7.89 54.22
C ASN A 486 8.86 7.65 55.27
N SER A 487 7.63 7.93 54.94
CA SER A 487 6.50 7.32 55.63
C SER A 487 6.56 5.82 55.39
N GLY A 488 6.37 5.00 56.43
CA GLY A 488 6.46 3.54 56.35
C GLY A 488 5.51 2.95 55.27
N PRO A 489 5.45 1.62 55.14
CA PRO A 489 4.72 0.98 54.02
C PRO A 489 3.23 1.38 54.03
N GLU A 490 2.77 1.97 52.93
CA GLU A 490 1.36 2.21 52.67
C GLU A 490 0.71 0.97 52.09
N PHE A 491 -0.35 0.48 52.77
CA PHE A 491 -1.13 -0.68 52.33
C PHE A 491 -2.40 -0.32 51.56
N THR A 492 -2.62 0.96 51.31
CA THR A 492 -3.76 1.48 50.56
C THR A 492 -3.34 1.93 49.17
N ILE A 493 -4.20 1.70 48.15
CA ILE A 493 -3.97 2.25 46.80
C ILE A 493 -4.00 3.78 46.91
N PRO A 494 -2.96 4.50 46.44
CA PRO A 494 -2.97 5.95 46.41
C PRO A 494 -4.19 6.46 45.63
N VAL A 495 -4.97 7.34 46.27
CA VAL A 495 -6.08 8.04 45.60
C VAL A 495 -5.73 9.49 45.39
N LEU A 496 -6.21 10.06 44.30
CA LEU A 496 -6.08 11.48 44.02
C LEU A 496 -6.97 12.23 45.02
N SER A 497 -6.40 12.90 45.96
CA SER A 497 -7.10 13.77 46.95
C SER A 497 -6.74 15.21 46.73
#